data_0530df61bb4c9e5f6058b5c36e70a50b
#
_entry.id   0530df61bb4c9e5f6058b5c36e70a50b
#
_cell.length_a   1.000
_cell.length_b   1.000
_cell.length_c   1.000
_cell.angle_alpha   90.00
_cell.angle_beta   90.00
_cell.angle_gamma   90.00
#
_symmetry.space_group_name_H-M   'P 1'
#
loop_
_entity.id
_entity.type
_entity.pdbx_description
1 polymer ?
#
loop_
_entity_poly.entity_id
_entity_poly.type
_entity_poly.pdbx_seq_one_letter_code
_entity_poly.pdbx_strand_id
1 'polypeptide(L)'
;EVPTFVLGVNEEKYNFKTDNVVSMASCTTNCLASLAKVLNDNFKIIHGFMTTCHSYTNDQRILDLSHSDLRRARAAALNIIPTSTGAASAIGKVIPEIDGKLDGIAFRVPTSIVSILDLFCQVEKKTSVEEVNYTFKKASEEKELRGILGVEDAPLVSSDYKGNSFSAI
;
A
#
# COMPACT_ATOMS: atom_id res chain seq x y z
N GLU A 1 10.78 -4.18 19.69
CA GLU A 1 10.36 -3.65 18.39
C GLU A 1 9.05 -2.90 18.56
N VAL A 2 8.86 -1.77 17.86
CA VAL A 2 7.61 -1.02 17.91
C VAL A 2 6.54 -1.79 17.16
N PRO A 3 5.39 -2.14 17.77
CA PRO A 3 4.32 -2.85 17.10
C PRO A 3 3.73 -1.99 15.98
N THR A 4 3.38 -2.64 14.87
CA THR A 4 2.87 -1.98 13.66
C THR A 4 1.42 -2.39 13.42
N PHE A 5 0.54 -1.40 13.25
CA PHE A 5 -0.88 -1.60 13.00
C PHE A 5 -1.33 -0.94 11.71
N VAL A 6 -2.28 -1.59 11.06
CA VAL A 6 -3.02 -1.05 9.91
C VAL A 6 -4.50 -1.25 10.21
N LEU A 7 -5.26 -0.18 10.16
CA LEU A 7 -6.70 -0.21 10.41
C LEU A 7 -7.41 -1.10 9.38
N GLY A 8 -8.36 -1.91 9.84
CA GLY A 8 -9.07 -2.89 9.06
C GLY A 8 -8.28 -4.17 8.78
N VAL A 9 -7.04 -4.29 9.28
CA VAL A 9 -6.15 -5.44 9.02
C VAL A 9 -5.73 -6.15 10.28
N ASN A 10 -5.20 -5.44 11.29
CA ASN A 10 -4.68 -6.05 12.51
C ASN A 10 -4.79 -5.17 13.76
N GLU A 11 -5.62 -4.13 13.75
CA GLU A 11 -5.81 -3.22 14.89
C GLU A 11 -6.37 -3.91 16.14
N GLU A 12 -7.03 -5.04 15.99
CA GLU A 12 -7.56 -5.85 17.10
C GLU A 12 -6.46 -6.40 18.01
N LYS A 13 -5.20 -6.42 17.52
CA LYS A 13 -4.03 -6.84 18.29
C LYS A 13 -3.49 -5.75 19.21
N TYR A 14 -3.98 -4.51 19.07
CA TYR A 14 -3.54 -3.39 19.89
C TYR A 14 -3.89 -3.59 21.37
N ASN A 15 -2.90 -3.48 22.23
CA ASN A 15 -3.07 -3.57 23.67
C ASN A 15 -2.70 -2.24 24.36
N PHE A 16 -3.70 -1.47 24.76
CA PHE A 16 -3.53 -0.16 25.38
C PHE A 16 -2.73 -0.19 26.69
N LYS A 17 -2.53 -1.36 27.32
CA LYS A 17 -1.75 -1.50 28.55
C LYS A 17 -0.26 -1.61 28.30
N THR A 18 0.15 -2.11 27.14
CA THR A 18 1.55 -2.41 26.80
C THR A 18 2.08 -1.57 25.65
N ASP A 19 1.22 -1.19 24.71
CA ASP A 19 1.63 -0.56 23.46
C ASP A 19 1.58 0.97 23.57
N ASN A 20 2.55 1.52 24.33
CA ASN A 20 2.64 2.97 24.55
C ASN A 20 3.13 3.76 23.34
N VAL A 21 3.85 3.10 22.42
CA VAL A 21 4.33 3.64 21.15
C VAL A 21 4.02 2.64 20.06
N VAL A 22 3.36 3.07 19.02
CA VAL A 22 2.94 2.22 17.89
C VAL A 22 3.33 2.85 16.56
N SER A 23 3.53 2.02 15.55
CA SER A 23 3.68 2.45 14.17
C SER A 23 2.37 2.24 13.41
N MET A 24 1.92 3.26 12.70
CA MET A 24 0.79 3.13 11.76
C MET A 24 1.24 2.79 10.34
N ALA A 25 2.44 2.23 10.21
CA ALA A 25 3.05 1.86 8.93
C ALA A 25 3.23 3.05 7.96
N SER A 26 3.48 2.77 6.70
CA SER A 26 3.57 3.79 5.64
C SER A 26 2.26 3.88 4.83
N CYS A 27 2.09 4.96 4.07
CA CYS A 27 0.95 5.11 3.16
C CYS A 27 0.83 3.91 2.20
N THR A 28 1.94 3.50 1.58
CA THR A 28 1.96 2.35 0.67
C THR A 28 1.64 1.04 1.39
N THR A 29 2.13 0.85 2.63
CA THR A 29 1.80 -0.33 3.44
C THR A 29 0.32 -0.38 3.79
N ASN A 30 -0.29 0.76 4.15
CA ASN A 30 -1.73 0.83 4.43
C ASN A 30 -2.58 0.44 3.21
N CYS A 31 -2.24 0.96 2.04
CA CYS A 31 -2.89 0.59 0.79
C CYS A 31 -2.70 -0.91 0.48
N LEU A 32 -1.44 -1.38 0.46
CA LEU A 32 -1.11 -2.76 0.15
C LEU A 32 -1.77 -3.75 1.13
N ALA A 33 -1.79 -3.45 2.42
CA ALA A 33 -2.34 -4.35 3.43
C ALA A 33 -3.84 -4.55 3.26
N SER A 34 -4.58 -3.49 2.95
CA SER A 34 -6.02 -3.58 2.67
C SER A 34 -6.30 -4.49 1.46
N LEU A 35 -5.55 -4.31 0.37
CA LEU A 35 -5.68 -5.13 -0.84
C LEU A 35 -5.27 -6.58 -0.57
N ALA A 36 -4.10 -6.78 0.05
CA ALA A 36 -3.54 -8.09 0.31
C ALA A 36 -4.41 -8.90 1.28
N LYS A 37 -5.03 -8.26 2.28
CA LYS A 37 -5.99 -8.90 3.18
C LYS A 37 -7.17 -9.45 2.41
N VAL A 38 -7.84 -8.66 1.58
CA VAL A 38 -8.98 -9.12 0.78
C VAL A 38 -8.59 -10.27 -0.13
N LEU A 39 -7.45 -10.17 -0.83
CA LEU A 39 -6.98 -11.22 -1.73
C LEU A 39 -6.58 -12.49 -0.97
N ASN A 40 -5.86 -12.37 0.14
CA ASN A 40 -5.41 -13.52 0.90
C ASN A 40 -6.56 -14.26 1.59
N ASP A 41 -7.50 -13.54 2.17
CA ASP A 41 -8.63 -14.12 2.88
C ASP A 41 -9.54 -14.91 1.93
N ASN A 42 -9.74 -14.43 0.71
CA ASN A 42 -10.65 -15.03 -0.25
C ASN A 42 -9.98 -16.00 -1.23
N PHE A 43 -8.77 -15.70 -1.69
CA PHE A 43 -8.14 -16.45 -2.81
C PHE A 43 -6.80 -17.10 -2.45
N LYS A 44 -6.19 -16.77 -1.31
CA LYS A 44 -4.88 -17.26 -0.81
C LYS A 44 -3.72 -16.87 -1.72
N ILE A 45 -2.97 -15.86 -1.32
CA ILE A 45 -1.78 -15.39 -2.03
C ILE A 45 -0.66 -16.44 -1.92
N ILE A 46 -0.16 -16.88 -3.07
CA ILE A 46 1.03 -17.74 -3.17
C ILE A 46 2.28 -16.86 -3.17
N HIS A 47 2.36 -15.92 -4.11
CA HIS A 47 3.37 -14.89 -4.19
C HIS A 47 2.87 -13.72 -5.04
N GLY A 48 3.57 -12.60 -4.96
CA GLY A 48 3.22 -11.43 -5.76
C GLY A 48 4.33 -10.38 -5.80
N PHE A 49 4.12 -9.40 -6.65
CA PHE A 49 5.01 -8.25 -6.79
C PHE A 49 4.18 -6.98 -6.90
N MET A 50 4.58 -5.95 -6.17
CA MET A 50 3.91 -4.66 -6.27
C MET A 50 4.81 -3.59 -6.89
N THR A 51 4.22 -2.76 -7.73
CA THR A 51 4.85 -1.55 -8.22
C THR A 51 4.06 -0.35 -7.74
N THR A 52 4.73 0.63 -7.11
CA THR A 52 4.04 1.87 -6.78
C THR A 52 4.60 3.04 -7.58
N CYS A 53 3.71 3.74 -8.33
CA CYS A 53 3.97 5.07 -8.85
C CYS A 53 3.65 6.08 -7.76
N HIS A 54 4.69 6.58 -7.09
CA HIS A 54 4.56 7.29 -5.83
C HIS A 54 4.87 8.78 -5.99
N SER A 55 4.03 9.62 -5.40
CA SER A 55 4.33 11.05 -5.29
C SER A 55 5.68 11.29 -4.60
N TYR A 56 6.36 12.39 -4.93
CA TYR A 56 7.61 12.75 -4.27
C TYR A 56 7.40 13.06 -2.78
N THR A 57 8.43 12.82 -1.98
CA THR A 57 8.39 13.04 -0.52
C THR A 57 9.64 13.81 -0.08
N ASN A 58 9.63 14.31 1.16
CA ASN A 58 10.77 15.03 1.76
C ASN A 58 12.07 14.22 1.83
N ASP A 59 12.01 12.92 1.64
CA ASP A 59 13.17 12.05 1.54
C ASP A 59 13.97 12.27 0.23
N GLN A 60 13.37 12.90 -0.77
CA GLN A 60 14.01 13.26 -2.03
C GLN A 60 14.53 14.69 -2.01
N ARG A 61 15.48 14.98 -2.91
CA ARG A 61 15.95 16.33 -3.12
C ARG A 61 15.04 17.08 -4.10
N ILE A 62 14.74 18.34 -3.82
CA ILE A 62 13.96 19.21 -4.72
C ILE A 62 14.81 19.57 -5.94
N LEU A 63 16.06 19.97 -5.72
CA LEU A 63 17.09 20.17 -6.74
C LEU A 63 18.17 19.11 -6.58
N ASP A 64 19.02 18.92 -7.60
CA ASP A 64 20.15 18.04 -7.53
C ASP A 64 21.07 18.43 -6.35
N LEU A 65 21.19 17.54 -5.36
CA LEU A 65 21.96 17.78 -4.14
C LEU A 65 22.35 16.45 -3.51
N SER A 66 23.38 16.45 -2.65
CA SER A 66 23.89 15.26 -1.99
C SER A 66 22.80 14.46 -1.24
N HIS A 67 22.78 13.15 -1.46
CA HIS A 67 21.93 12.19 -0.78
C HIS A 67 22.64 10.83 -0.73
N SER A 68 22.40 10.01 0.28
CA SER A 68 22.97 8.66 0.41
C SER A 68 22.53 7.72 -0.73
N ASP A 69 21.29 7.84 -1.18
CA ASP A 69 20.81 7.22 -2.42
C ASP A 69 20.99 8.19 -3.58
N LEU A 70 21.85 7.82 -4.55
CA LEU A 70 22.19 8.67 -5.69
C LEU A 70 20.99 8.97 -6.61
N ARG A 71 19.99 8.11 -6.65
CA ARG A 71 18.74 8.38 -7.41
C ARG A 71 17.88 9.41 -6.71
N ARG A 72 17.76 9.34 -5.37
CA ARG A 72 17.04 10.34 -4.56
C ARG A 72 17.78 11.68 -4.45
N ALA A 73 19.04 11.72 -4.85
CA ALA A 73 19.83 12.94 -4.98
C ALA A 73 19.38 13.86 -6.13
N ARG A 74 18.63 13.31 -7.10
CA ARG A 74 18.19 14.04 -8.30
C ARG A 74 16.87 14.78 -8.04
N ALA A 75 16.72 15.90 -8.76
CA ALA A 75 15.57 16.80 -8.65
C ALA A 75 14.23 16.04 -8.80
N ALA A 76 13.44 16.06 -7.74
CA ALA A 76 12.20 15.26 -7.65
C ALA A 76 11.15 15.64 -8.70
N ALA A 77 11.04 16.93 -9.02
CA ALA A 77 10.02 17.44 -9.96
C ALA A 77 10.39 17.25 -11.44
N LEU A 78 11.61 16.78 -11.73
CA LEU A 78 12.13 16.65 -13.10
C LEU A 78 12.38 15.19 -13.52
N ASN A 79 12.25 14.23 -12.61
CA ASN A 79 12.69 12.87 -12.85
C ASN A 79 11.64 11.84 -12.42
N ILE A 80 11.60 10.71 -13.14
CA ILE A 80 11.05 9.46 -12.64
C ILE A 80 12.19 8.74 -11.94
N ILE A 81 12.06 8.49 -10.63
CA ILE A 81 13.14 7.96 -9.80
C ILE A 81 12.79 6.56 -9.31
N PRO A 82 13.42 5.50 -9.86
CA PRO A 82 13.29 4.15 -9.31
C PRO A 82 13.95 4.09 -7.93
N THR A 83 13.28 3.49 -6.97
CA THR A 83 13.81 3.33 -5.61
C THR A 83 13.22 2.11 -4.92
N SER A 84 13.86 1.66 -3.85
CA SER A 84 13.31 0.60 -3.01
C SER A 84 12.08 1.08 -2.23
N THR A 85 11.25 0.14 -1.83
CA THR A 85 10.14 0.37 -0.90
C THR A 85 10.15 -0.68 0.19
N GLY A 86 9.96 -0.27 1.42
CA GLY A 86 9.80 -1.20 2.55
C GLY A 86 8.38 -1.73 2.72
N ALA A 87 7.44 -1.33 1.85
CA ALA A 87 6.02 -1.69 2.04
C ALA A 87 5.79 -3.20 1.90
N ALA A 88 6.41 -3.85 0.91
CA ALA A 88 6.28 -5.29 0.71
C ALA A 88 6.87 -6.10 1.87
N SER A 89 8.04 -5.71 2.38
CA SER A 89 8.63 -6.37 3.55
C SER A 89 7.90 -6.06 4.86
N ALA A 90 7.23 -4.91 4.95
CA ALA A 90 6.44 -4.55 6.13
C ALA A 90 5.12 -5.31 6.22
N ILE A 91 4.63 -5.88 5.12
CA ILE A 91 3.33 -6.56 5.07
C ILE A 91 3.29 -7.78 6.02
N GLY A 92 4.40 -8.51 6.14
CA GLY A 92 4.51 -9.66 7.04
C GLY A 92 4.33 -9.32 8.52
N LYS A 93 4.58 -8.05 8.91
CA LYS A 93 4.35 -7.57 10.28
C LYS A 93 2.86 -7.43 10.62
N VAL A 94 2.04 -7.15 9.62
CA VAL A 94 0.60 -6.93 9.81
C VAL A 94 -0.24 -8.12 9.34
N ILE A 95 0.22 -8.86 8.34
CA ILE A 95 -0.41 -10.10 7.83
C ILE A 95 0.66 -11.22 7.79
N PRO A 96 0.92 -11.90 8.91
CA PRO A 96 2.00 -12.90 9.00
C PRO A 96 1.88 -14.05 8.00
N GLU A 97 0.68 -14.39 7.56
CA GLU A 97 0.42 -15.50 6.61
C GLU A 97 1.02 -15.26 5.23
N ILE A 98 1.34 -14.02 4.89
CA ILE A 98 1.96 -13.65 3.60
C ILE A 98 3.36 -13.06 3.77
N ASP A 99 3.98 -13.26 4.92
CA ASP A 99 5.37 -12.86 5.13
C ASP A 99 6.29 -13.53 4.10
N GLY A 100 7.15 -12.72 3.47
CA GLY A 100 8.07 -13.16 2.41
C GLY A 100 7.42 -13.53 1.07
N LYS A 101 6.08 -13.46 0.94
CA LYS A 101 5.39 -13.76 -0.32
C LYS A 101 5.26 -12.59 -1.28
N LEU A 102 5.45 -11.37 -0.79
CA LEU A 102 5.36 -10.16 -1.60
C LEU A 102 6.71 -9.45 -1.65
N ASP A 103 7.05 -8.94 -2.81
CA ASP A 103 8.18 -8.03 -3.04
C ASP A 103 7.72 -6.82 -3.85
N GLY A 104 8.55 -5.81 -4.02
CA GLY A 104 8.11 -4.63 -4.77
C GLY A 104 9.15 -3.56 -4.99
N ILE A 105 8.79 -2.63 -5.89
CA ILE A 105 9.59 -1.48 -6.28
C ILE A 105 8.74 -0.22 -6.28
N ALA A 106 9.38 0.93 -6.07
CA ALA A 106 8.74 2.24 -6.17
C ALA A 106 9.35 3.06 -7.31
N PHE A 107 8.50 3.76 -8.04
CA PHE A 107 8.88 4.85 -8.94
C PHE A 107 8.36 6.15 -8.37
N ARG A 108 9.26 7.05 -7.94
CA ARG A 108 8.87 8.39 -7.56
C ARG A 108 8.64 9.23 -8.81
N VAL A 109 7.51 9.92 -8.87
CA VAL A 109 7.07 10.70 -10.03
C VAL A 109 6.82 12.17 -9.64
N PRO A 110 6.85 13.10 -10.60
CA PRO A 110 6.67 14.54 -10.34
C PRO A 110 5.24 14.95 -9.98
N THR A 111 4.59 14.21 -9.07
CA THR A 111 3.29 14.56 -8.49
C THR A 111 3.45 14.78 -6.99
N SER A 112 2.72 15.76 -6.44
CA SER A 112 2.86 16.16 -5.04
C SER A 112 2.03 15.33 -4.07
N ILE A 113 1.02 14.64 -4.56
CA ILE A 113 0.05 13.92 -3.73
C ILE A 113 -0.58 12.78 -4.51
N VAL A 114 -1.06 11.79 -3.78
CA VAL A 114 -1.65 10.52 -4.25
C VAL A 114 -0.62 9.64 -4.95
N SER A 115 -0.69 8.36 -4.70
CA SER A 115 0.16 7.34 -5.32
C SER A 115 -0.71 6.24 -5.89
N ILE A 116 -0.23 5.57 -6.94
CA ILE A 116 -0.87 4.38 -7.52
C ILE A 116 -0.07 3.17 -7.07
N LEU A 117 -0.77 2.11 -6.69
CA LEU A 117 -0.19 0.81 -6.38
C LEU A 117 -0.72 -0.21 -7.38
N ASP A 118 0.16 -0.81 -8.15
CA ASP A 118 -0.12 -1.93 -9.04
C ASP A 118 0.35 -3.21 -8.35
N LEU A 119 -0.59 -4.12 -8.08
CA LEU A 119 -0.33 -5.38 -7.39
C LEU A 119 -0.59 -6.57 -8.32
N PHE A 120 0.46 -7.28 -8.65
CA PHE A 120 0.39 -8.54 -9.35
C PHE A 120 0.52 -9.69 -8.35
N CYS A 121 -0.46 -10.60 -8.31
CA CYS A 121 -0.46 -11.76 -7.42
C CYS A 121 -0.82 -13.05 -8.15
N GLN A 122 -0.10 -14.12 -7.83
CA GLN A 122 -0.58 -15.47 -8.04
C GLN A 122 -1.35 -15.92 -6.79
N VAL A 123 -2.55 -16.43 -7.02
CA VAL A 123 -3.43 -16.92 -5.96
C VAL A 123 -3.68 -18.41 -6.10
N GLU A 124 -3.98 -19.10 -4.98
CA GLU A 124 -4.21 -20.54 -4.97
C GLU A 124 -5.57 -20.90 -5.59
N LYS A 125 -6.61 -20.16 -5.22
CA LYS A 125 -7.95 -20.40 -5.73
C LYS A 125 -8.11 -19.80 -7.13
N LYS A 126 -8.63 -20.60 -8.05
CA LYS A 126 -9.02 -20.13 -9.39
C LYS A 126 -10.11 -19.08 -9.23
N THR A 127 -9.97 -17.96 -9.94
CA THR A 127 -10.89 -16.83 -9.89
C THR A 127 -11.05 -16.16 -11.25
N SER A 128 -11.96 -15.18 -11.34
CA SER A 128 -12.18 -14.33 -12.51
C SER A 128 -12.11 -12.86 -12.12
N VAL A 129 -12.05 -11.97 -13.12
CA VAL A 129 -12.07 -10.52 -12.91
C VAL A 129 -13.34 -10.08 -12.18
N GLU A 130 -14.48 -10.65 -12.57
CA GLU A 130 -15.79 -10.34 -11.99
C GLU A 130 -15.85 -10.74 -10.51
N GLU A 131 -15.31 -11.92 -10.19
CA GLU A 131 -15.29 -12.42 -8.81
C GLU A 131 -14.36 -11.58 -7.93
N VAL A 132 -13.19 -11.19 -8.43
CA VAL A 132 -12.26 -10.30 -7.71
C VAL A 132 -12.92 -8.96 -7.45
N ASN A 133 -13.49 -8.31 -8.47
CA ASN A 133 -14.14 -7.02 -8.32
C ASN A 133 -15.34 -7.08 -7.36
N TYR A 134 -16.16 -8.13 -7.45
CA TYR A 134 -17.26 -8.35 -6.51
C TYR A 134 -16.75 -8.49 -5.08
N THR A 135 -15.67 -9.24 -4.89
CA THR A 135 -15.07 -9.47 -3.56
C THR A 135 -14.58 -8.16 -2.94
N PHE A 136 -13.91 -7.29 -3.72
CA PHE A 136 -13.48 -5.98 -3.25
C PHE A 136 -14.66 -5.07 -2.91
N LYS A 137 -15.70 -5.02 -3.75
CA LYS A 137 -16.93 -4.25 -3.47
C LYS A 137 -17.58 -4.71 -2.17
N LYS A 138 -17.73 -6.01 -1.99
CA LYS A 138 -18.29 -6.58 -0.76
C LYS A 138 -17.43 -6.22 0.46
N ALA A 139 -16.12 -6.41 0.39
CA ALA A 139 -15.20 -6.12 1.48
C ALA A 139 -15.21 -4.64 1.89
N SER A 140 -15.37 -3.71 0.94
CA SER A 140 -15.44 -2.26 1.20
C SER A 140 -16.71 -1.86 2.00
N GLU A 141 -17.74 -2.68 2.00
CA GLU A 141 -18.98 -2.49 2.73
C GLU A 141 -18.99 -3.17 4.11
N GLU A 142 -18.08 -4.12 4.34
CA GLU A 142 -17.94 -4.84 5.61
C GLU A 142 -17.40 -3.92 6.71
N LYS A 143 -17.76 -4.20 7.95
CA LYS A 143 -17.46 -3.34 9.11
C LYS A 143 -15.98 -2.99 9.22
N GLU A 144 -15.11 -3.95 8.98
CA GLU A 144 -13.66 -3.86 9.16
C GLU A 144 -13.00 -2.89 8.17
N LEU A 145 -13.49 -2.85 6.92
CA LEU A 145 -12.90 -2.06 5.84
C LEU A 145 -13.75 -0.86 5.41
N ARG A 146 -14.93 -0.70 6.00
CA ARG A 146 -15.80 0.46 5.70
C ARG A 146 -15.13 1.77 6.06
N GLY A 147 -15.00 2.68 5.09
CA GLY A 147 -14.31 3.96 5.24
C GLY A 147 -12.77 3.86 5.17
N ILE A 148 -12.23 2.66 4.97
CA ILE A 148 -10.79 2.38 4.82
C ILE A 148 -10.47 1.96 3.40
N LEU A 149 -11.24 1.02 2.84
CA LEU A 149 -11.14 0.56 1.46
C LEU A 149 -12.34 1.09 0.67
N GLY A 150 -12.07 1.77 -0.44
CA GLY A 150 -13.05 2.17 -1.44
C GLY A 150 -12.95 1.32 -2.70
N VAL A 151 -13.97 1.40 -3.54
CA VAL A 151 -13.98 0.86 -4.90
C VAL A 151 -14.58 1.91 -5.82
N GLU A 152 -13.92 2.19 -6.93
CA GLU A 152 -14.32 3.19 -7.91
C GLU A 152 -14.33 2.58 -9.32
N ASP A 153 -15.42 2.76 -10.03
CA ASP A 153 -15.59 2.27 -11.40
C ASP A 153 -15.45 3.40 -12.46
N ALA A 154 -15.42 4.67 -12.02
CA ALA A 154 -15.28 5.79 -12.94
C ALA A 154 -13.82 5.94 -13.44
N PRO A 155 -13.60 6.45 -14.66
CA PRO A 155 -12.28 6.63 -15.22
C PRO A 155 -11.57 7.86 -14.64
N LEU A 156 -11.23 7.82 -13.35
CA LEU A 156 -10.61 8.90 -12.61
C LEU A 156 -9.07 8.84 -12.68
N VAL A 157 -8.43 9.93 -12.29
CA VAL A 157 -6.98 10.05 -12.20
C VAL A 157 -6.57 10.45 -10.78
N SER A 158 -5.27 10.39 -10.48
CA SER A 158 -4.75 10.60 -9.12
C SER A 158 -5.19 11.91 -8.47
N SER A 159 -5.35 13.00 -9.23
CA SER A 159 -5.78 14.29 -8.69
C SER A 159 -7.23 14.31 -8.19
N ASP A 160 -8.07 13.42 -8.69
CA ASP A 160 -9.48 13.32 -8.30
C ASP A 160 -9.63 12.75 -6.87
N TYR A 161 -8.62 12.03 -6.40
CA TYR A 161 -8.58 11.46 -5.05
C TYR A 161 -7.95 12.39 -4.01
N LYS A 162 -7.56 13.60 -4.39
CA LYS A 162 -6.96 14.55 -3.45
C LYS A 162 -7.94 14.91 -2.33
N GLY A 163 -7.51 14.68 -1.08
CA GLY A 163 -8.33 14.93 0.11
C GLY A 163 -9.34 13.80 0.41
N ASN A 164 -9.33 12.71 -0.34
CA ASN A 164 -10.10 11.53 -0.01
C ASN A 164 -9.52 10.87 1.26
N SER A 165 -10.39 10.41 2.16
CA SER A 165 -10.03 9.85 3.47
C SER A 165 -9.73 8.35 3.47
N PHE A 166 -9.99 7.64 2.38
CA PHE A 166 -9.72 6.21 2.30
C PHE A 166 -8.21 5.91 2.29
N SER A 167 -7.84 4.76 2.85
CA SER A 167 -6.45 4.25 2.79
C SER A 167 -6.11 3.65 1.44
N ALA A 168 -7.11 3.10 0.75
CA ALA A 168 -7.03 2.55 -0.60
C ALA A 168 -8.35 2.70 -1.34
N ILE A 169 -8.29 2.90 -2.66
CA ILE A 169 -9.44 2.91 -3.57
C ILE A 169 -9.04 2.13 -4.82
#